data_7a1901ff042a3b3af0c54d16f8b5eadc
#
_entry.id   7a1901ff042a3b3af0c54d16f8b5eadc
#
_cell.length_a   1.000
_cell.length_b   1.000
_cell.length_c   1.000
_cell.angle_alpha   90.00
_cell.angle_beta   90.00
_cell.angle_gamma   90.00
#
_symmetry.space_group_name_H-M   'P 1'
#
loop_
_entity.id
_entity.type
_entity.pdbx_description
1 polymer ?
#
loop_
_entity_poly.entity_id
_entity_poly.type
_entity_poly.pdbx_seq_one_letter_code
_entity_poly.pdbx_strand_id
1 'polypeptide(L)'
;MTTTTTTTSGGGGGGGGAAAIPRGLTSMASMARPIMQSMPDTRHQSFDEIYGPPENFLEIEVRSPRTHGTSRHMYTDYEIVCRTNIPAFKLRQSSVRRRYSDFEYFRDILERESARVTIPPLPGKVFTNRFSDDVIEGRRAGLEKFLKIVVGHPLLQTGSKVLAAFVQDPNWDRNAW
;
A
#
# COMPACT_ATOMS: atom_id res chain seq x y z
N MET A 1 -63.73 1.98 7.81
CA MET A 1 -64.86 1.29 7.19
C MET A 1 -64.28 0.00 6.66
N THR A 2 -64.41 -1.04 7.47
CA THR A 2 -65.38 -2.13 7.29
C THR A 2 -65.03 -2.98 6.08
N THR A 3 -64.79 -4.22 6.09
CA THR A 3 -65.28 -5.41 6.80
C THR A 3 -64.87 -6.59 5.91
N THR A 4 -64.26 -7.61 6.40
CA THR A 4 -64.87 -8.81 6.94
C THR A 4 -65.03 -9.92 5.93
N THR A 5 -64.38 -11.06 6.13
CA THR A 5 -64.93 -12.37 6.51
C THR A 5 -65.37 -13.22 5.32
N THR A 6 -65.21 -14.51 5.13
CA THR A 6 -65.36 -15.64 6.05
C THR A 6 -65.29 -16.94 5.18
N THR A 7 -64.64 -17.97 5.71
CA THR A 7 -65.04 -19.38 5.92
C THR A 7 -65.80 -20.12 4.83
N THR A 8 -65.55 -21.39 4.53
CA THR A 8 -65.84 -22.65 5.21
C THR A 8 -65.57 -23.81 4.25
N SER A 9 -64.90 -24.81 4.62
CA SER A 9 -65.31 -26.08 5.27
C SER A 9 -65.88 -27.15 4.35
N GLY A 10 -65.38 -28.34 4.62
CA GLY A 10 -66.04 -29.61 4.40
C GLY A 10 -65.35 -30.45 3.30
N GLY A 11 -64.95 -31.62 3.45
CA GLY A 11 -65.33 -32.70 4.33
C GLY A 11 -65.37 -33.99 3.56
N GLY A 12 -64.80 -35.02 4.14
CA GLY A 12 -65.28 -36.40 3.96
C GLY A 12 -64.55 -37.26 2.94
N GLY A 13 -63.80 -38.20 3.37
CA GLY A 13 -64.26 -39.54 3.61
C GLY A 13 -63.60 -40.58 2.72
N GLY A 14 -62.81 -41.43 3.32
CA GLY A 14 -63.09 -42.86 3.34
C GLY A 14 -62.42 -43.71 2.28
N GLY A 15 -61.72 -44.73 2.74
CA GLY A 15 -61.67 -45.95 1.98
C GLY A 15 -60.31 -46.60 1.84
N GLY A 16 -60.08 -47.57 2.60
CA GLY A 16 -58.93 -48.42 2.68
C GLY A 16 -58.62 -49.24 1.45
N GLY A 17 -57.41 -49.67 1.42
CA GLY A 17 -57.00 -50.65 0.43
C GLY A 17 -55.55 -51.01 0.72
N ALA A 18 -55.36 -52.01 1.55
CA ALA A 18 -54.09 -52.69 1.68
C ALA A 18 -53.80 -53.42 0.38
N ALA A 19 -52.68 -53.16 -0.20
CA ALA A 19 -52.14 -54.02 -1.23
C ALA A 19 -50.60 -53.93 -1.25
N ALA A 20 -50.04 -55.03 -0.76
CA ALA A 20 -48.88 -55.76 -1.27
C ALA A 20 -47.63 -54.99 -1.66
N ILE A 21 -46.64 -55.24 -0.85
CA ILE A 21 -45.23 -54.97 -1.12
C ILE A 21 -44.73 -55.95 -2.19
N PRO A 22 -44.12 -55.49 -3.27
CA PRO A 22 -43.18 -56.32 -4.01
C PRO A 22 -41.79 -56.11 -3.42
N ARG A 23 -41.27 -57.14 -2.86
CA ARG A 23 -39.83 -57.26 -2.56
C ARG A 23 -39.07 -57.21 -3.89
N GLY A 24 -38.39 -56.11 -4.12
CA GLY A 24 -37.35 -55.99 -5.12
C GLY A 24 -36.12 -55.40 -4.47
N LEU A 25 -35.34 -56.26 -3.91
CA LEU A 25 -34.01 -56.02 -3.49
C LEU A 25 -33.13 -55.78 -4.69
N THR A 26 -32.87 -54.56 -5.03
CA THR A 26 -31.63 -54.22 -5.67
C THR A 26 -30.96 -53.11 -4.83
N SER A 27 -30.12 -53.61 -3.95
CA SER A 27 -29.10 -52.82 -3.29
C SER A 27 -28.22 -52.20 -4.34
N MET A 28 -28.56 -51.02 -4.75
CA MET A 28 -27.57 -50.09 -5.31
C MET A 28 -26.88 -49.45 -4.09
N ALA A 29 -25.84 -50.12 -3.65
CA ALA A 29 -24.83 -49.45 -2.87
C ALA A 29 -24.27 -48.32 -3.71
N SER A 30 -24.86 -47.15 -3.53
CA SER A 30 -24.23 -45.92 -3.93
C SER A 30 -22.90 -45.86 -3.18
N MET A 31 -21.85 -46.29 -3.85
CA MET A 31 -20.51 -46.01 -3.42
C MET A 31 -20.37 -44.49 -3.51
N ALA A 32 -20.65 -43.84 -2.39
CA ALA A 32 -20.15 -42.51 -2.15
C ALA A 32 -18.63 -42.62 -2.29
N ARG A 33 -18.12 -42.20 -3.44
CA ARG A 33 -16.68 -41.94 -3.56
C ARG A 33 -16.37 -40.92 -2.49
N PRO A 34 -15.42 -41.20 -1.60
CA PRO A 34 -14.91 -40.15 -0.74
C PRO A 34 -14.37 -39.08 -1.69
N ILE A 35 -15.00 -37.94 -1.70
CA ILE A 35 -14.36 -36.73 -2.20
C ILE A 35 -13.14 -36.57 -1.31
N MET A 36 -12.00 -36.99 -1.81
CA MET A 36 -10.74 -36.56 -1.26
C MET A 36 -10.73 -35.05 -1.46
N GLN A 37 -11.23 -34.34 -0.47
CA GLN A 37 -10.85 -32.97 -0.28
C GLN A 37 -9.32 -33.04 -0.14
N SER A 38 -8.64 -32.60 -1.20
CA SER A 38 -7.21 -32.33 -1.08
C SER A 38 -7.09 -31.37 0.08
N MET A 39 -6.57 -31.87 1.20
CA MET A 39 -6.15 -30.99 2.28
C MET A 39 -5.25 -29.95 1.66
N PRO A 40 -5.45 -28.67 1.99
CA PRO A 40 -4.49 -27.66 1.57
C PRO A 40 -3.11 -28.15 2.00
N ASP A 41 -2.23 -28.23 1.03
CA ASP A 41 -0.85 -28.60 1.21
C ASP A 41 -0.29 -27.74 2.33
N THR A 42 -0.23 -28.28 3.53
CA THR A 42 0.47 -27.67 4.65
C THR A 42 1.96 -27.81 4.36
N ARG A 43 2.42 -27.09 3.34
CA ARG A 43 3.83 -26.83 3.21
C ARG A 43 4.26 -26.22 4.52
N HIS A 44 5.13 -26.88 5.20
CA HIS A 44 5.86 -26.28 6.31
C HIS A 44 6.55 -25.05 5.74
N GLN A 45 5.92 -23.88 5.91
CA GLN A 45 6.59 -22.63 5.63
C GLN A 45 7.87 -22.63 6.44
N SER A 46 8.99 -22.47 5.78
CA SER A 46 10.27 -22.38 6.48
C SER A 46 10.25 -21.15 7.38
N PHE A 47 11.02 -21.19 8.46
CA PHE A 47 11.18 -20.05 9.35
C PHE A 47 11.59 -18.78 8.58
N ASP A 48 12.38 -18.94 7.53
CA ASP A 48 12.82 -17.86 6.64
C ASP A 48 11.67 -17.31 5.77
N GLU A 49 10.67 -18.10 5.42
CA GLU A 49 9.47 -17.64 4.71
C GLU A 49 8.52 -16.87 5.63
N ILE A 50 8.44 -17.25 6.92
CA ILE A 50 7.58 -16.59 7.89
C ILE A 50 8.22 -15.30 8.43
N TYR A 51 9.53 -15.30 8.64
CA TYR A 51 10.28 -14.20 9.26
C TYR A 51 11.27 -13.53 8.31
N GLY A 52 11.33 -13.95 7.04
CA GLY A 52 12.10 -13.30 6.00
C GLY A 52 11.60 -11.87 5.74
N PRO A 53 12.43 -10.99 5.16
CA PRO A 53 11.98 -9.65 4.79
C PRO A 53 10.79 -9.76 3.83
N PRO A 54 9.77 -8.87 3.94
CA PRO A 54 8.64 -8.86 3.04
C PRO A 54 9.11 -8.86 1.59
N GLU A 55 8.37 -9.53 0.70
CA GLU A 55 8.71 -9.70 -0.73
C GLU A 55 9.05 -8.38 -1.41
N ASN A 56 8.31 -7.32 -1.03
CA ASN A 56 8.62 -5.94 -1.43
C ASN A 56 8.57 -5.05 -0.19
N PHE A 57 9.69 -4.50 0.19
CA PHE A 57 9.75 -3.53 1.28
C PHE A 57 10.38 -2.21 0.81
N LEU A 58 9.95 -1.14 1.46
CA LEU A 58 10.47 0.19 1.25
C LEU A 58 10.43 0.94 2.59
N GLU A 59 11.60 1.31 3.07
CA GLU A 59 11.76 2.16 4.24
C GLU A 59 12.39 3.48 3.79
N ILE A 60 11.72 4.58 4.11
CA ILE A 60 12.22 5.93 3.85
C ILE A 60 12.14 6.75 5.11
N GLU A 61 13.21 7.45 5.41
CA GLU A 61 13.33 8.31 6.57
C GLU A 61 13.99 9.63 6.18
N VAL A 62 13.49 10.72 6.72
CA VAL A 62 14.12 12.03 6.64
C VAL A 62 14.57 12.43 8.03
N ARG A 63 15.87 12.61 8.21
CA ARG A 63 16.47 12.80 9.54
C ARG A 63 17.65 13.76 9.53
N SER A 64 18.27 13.94 10.67
CA SER A 64 19.55 14.63 10.85
C SER A 64 19.64 15.98 10.12
N PRO A 65 18.72 16.93 10.40
CA PRO A 65 18.83 18.26 9.83
C PRO A 65 20.14 18.92 10.24
N ARG A 66 20.80 19.60 9.28
CA ARG A 66 22.00 20.35 9.51
C ARG A 66 21.88 21.72 8.88
N THR A 67 22.15 22.75 9.65
CA THR A 67 22.19 24.13 9.16
C THR A 67 23.64 24.51 8.85
N HIS A 68 23.85 25.01 7.65
CA HIS A 68 25.14 25.38 7.11
C HIS A 68 25.18 26.86 6.75
N GLY A 69 26.39 27.40 6.68
CA GLY A 69 26.64 28.76 6.23
C GLY A 69 26.45 29.82 7.30
N THR A 70 26.58 31.06 6.89
CA THR A 70 26.47 32.25 7.75
C THR A 70 25.61 33.32 7.09
N SER A 71 24.89 34.09 7.89
CA SER A 71 24.07 35.22 7.43
C SER A 71 23.12 34.85 6.27
N ARG A 72 23.29 35.52 5.15
CA ARG A 72 22.39 35.35 3.97
C ARG A 72 22.57 34.01 3.24
N HIS A 73 23.66 33.32 3.47
CA HIS A 73 23.98 32.03 2.83
C HIS A 73 23.63 30.82 3.69
N MET A 74 22.90 31.04 4.77
CA MET A 74 22.44 29.93 5.62
C MET A 74 21.38 29.08 4.91
N TYR A 75 21.52 27.78 5.06
CA TYR A 75 20.54 26.80 4.62
C TYR A 75 20.56 25.58 5.51
N THR A 76 19.43 24.86 5.53
CA THR A 76 19.32 23.58 6.22
C THR A 76 19.12 22.48 5.19
N ASP A 77 19.88 21.41 5.32
CA ASP A 77 19.69 20.17 4.59
C ASP A 77 19.25 19.04 5.53
N TYR A 78 18.68 18.02 4.92
CA TYR A 78 18.14 16.85 5.60
C TYR A 78 18.73 15.60 4.97
N GLU A 79 19.01 14.60 5.78
CA GLU A 79 19.44 13.30 5.32
C GLU A 79 18.21 12.45 4.93
N ILE A 80 18.21 11.93 3.72
CA ILE A 80 17.25 10.95 3.26
C ILE A 80 17.90 9.58 3.32
N VAL A 81 17.36 8.70 4.13
CA VAL A 81 17.79 7.29 4.21
C VAL A 81 16.72 6.44 3.55
N CYS A 82 17.15 5.60 2.62
CA CYS A 82 16.30 4.68 1.91
C CYS A 82 16.84 3.26 2.01
N ARG A 83 15.98 2.32 2.37
CA ARG A 83 16.24 0.87 2.33
C ARG A 83 15.10 0.19 1.59
N THR A 84 15.43 -0.56 0.56
CA THR A 84 14.41 -1.19 -0.28
C THR A 84 14.97 -2.39 -1.04
N ASN A 85 14.10 -3.32 -1.40
CA ASN A 85 14.39 -4.37 -2.37
C ASN A 85 13.60 -4.20 -3.67
N ILE A 86 12.88 -3.09 -3.82
CA ILE A 86 12.08 -2.80 -5.02
C ILE A 86 13.02 -2.56 -6.21
N PRO A 87 12.82 -3.25 -7.35
CA PRO A 87 13.72 -3.17 -8.52
C PRO A 87 13.82 -1.78 -9.16
N ALA A 88 12.85 -0.90 -8.94
CA ALA A 88 12.88 0.48 -9.43
C ALA A 88 14.04 1.31 -8.83
N PHE A 89 14.58 0.87 -7.71
CA PHE A 89 15.70 1.50 -7.02
C PHE A 89 16.98 0.70 -7.23
N LYS A 90 18.03 1.37 -7.66
CA LYS A 90 19.32 0.72 -7.97
C LYS A 90 20.05 0.22 -6.71
N LEU A 91 19.93 0.96 -5.62
CA LEU A 91 20.63 0.66 -4.39
C LEU A 91 19.65 0.09 -3.35
N ARG A 92 20.04 -0.96 -2.66
CA ARG A 92 19.26 -1.53 -1.57
C ARG A 92 19.27 -0.67 -0.33
N GLN A 93 20.32 0.12 -0.16
CA GLN A 93 20.47 1.08 0.92
C GLN A 93 21.20 2.30 0.39
N SER A 94 20.71 3.49 0.74
CA SER A 94 21.30 4.76 0.35
C SER A 94 21.07 5.83 1.41
N SER A 95 21.95 6.81 1.43
CA SER A 95 21.84 8.01 2.25
C SER A 95 22.31 9.21 1.42
N VAL A 96 21.44 10.19 1.27
CA VAL A 96 21.73 11.43 0.54
C VAL A 96 21.24 12.62 1.31
N ARG A 97 21.78 13.80 1.03
CA ARG A 97 21.34 15.04 1.67
C ARG A 97 20.66 15.96 0.64
N ARG A 98 19.53 16.54 1.06
CA ARG A 98 18.73 17.44 0.22
C ARG A 98 18.24 18.63 1.02
N ARG A 99 18.21 19.79 0.37
CA ARG A 99 17.62 21.02 0.92
C ARG A 99 16.11 21.05 0.64
N TYR A 100 15.40 21.88 1.37
CA TYR A 100 14.00 22.17 1.08
C TYR A 100 13.78 22.61 -0.38
N SER A 101 14.66 23.47 -0.90
CA SER A 101 14.59 23.90 -2.31
C SER A 101 14.78 22.75 -3.31
N ASP A 102 15.58 21.73 -2.97
CA ASP A 102 15.72 20.55 -3.81
C ASP A 102 14.42 19.75 -3.88
N PHE A 103 13.67 19.65 -2.78
CA PHE A 103 12.34 19.06 -2.77
C PHE A 103 11.33 19.84 -3.62
N GLU A 104 11.41 21.16 -3.63
CA GLU A 104 10.56 21.99 -4.50
C GLU A 104 10.81 21.66 -5.98
N TYR A 105 12.06 21.65 -6.43
CA TYR A 105 12.42 21.27 -7.79
C TYR A 105 12.02 19.84 -8.13
N PHE A 106 12.26 18.91 -7.21
CA PHE A 106 11.87 17.52 -7.36
C PHE A 106 10.35 17.38 -7.55
N ARG A 107 9.56 18.06 -6.74
CA ARG A 107 8.11 18.08 -6.87
C ARG A 107 7.67 18.62 -8.22
N ASP A 108 8.24 19.73 -8.68
CA ASP A 108 7.93 20.35 -9.98
C ASP A 108 8.26 19.40 -11.14
N ILE A 109 9.36 18.67 -11.05
CA ILE A 109 9.74 17.67 -12.06
C ILE A 109 8.73 16.50 -12.04
N LEU A 110 8.35 16.00 -10.87
CA LEU A 110 7.35 14.94 -10.76
C LEU A 110 6.01 15.34 -11.36
N GLU A 111 5.55 16.57 -11.13
CA GLU A 111 4.31 17.09 -11.72
C GLU A 111 4.38 17.16 -13.26
N ARG A 112 5.52 17.55 -13.82
CA ARG A 112 5.72 17.59 -15.28
C ARG A 112 5.78 16.21 -15.91
N GLU A 113 6.48 15.26 -15.26
CA GLU A 113 6.67 13.91 -15.78
C GLU A 113 5.42 13.03 -15.62
N SER A 114 4.61 13.28 -14.60
CA SER A 114 3.57 12.37 -14.14
C SER A 114 2.20 13.05 -14.09
N ALA A 115 1.71 13.53 -15.23
CA ALA A 115 0.45 14.26 -15.32
C ALA A 115 -0.79 13.49 -14.84
N ARG A 116 -0.71 12.17 -14.73
CA ARG A 116 -1.80 11.30 -14.27
C ARG A 116 -1.80 11.04 -12.76
N VAL A 117 -0.77 11.49 -12.06
CA VAL A 117 -0.60 11.30 -10.62
C VAL A 117 -0.71 12.63 -9.92
N THR A 118 -1.55 12.70 -8.90
CA THR A 118 -1.63 13.89 -8.05
C THR A 118 -0.44 13.88 -7.07
N ILE A 119 0.49 14.80 -7.26
CA ILE A 119 1.64 14.94 -6.38
C ILE A 119 1.22 15.72 -5.13
N PRO A 120 1.49 15.19 -3.92
CA PRO A 120 1.10 15.86 -2.68
C PRO A 120 1.85 17.19 -2.50
N PRO A 121 1.29 18.13 -1.71
CA PRO A 121 1.97 19.37 -1.41
C PRO A 121 3.16 19.14 -0.48
N LEU A 122 4.14 20.02 -0.60
CA LEU A 122 5.22 20.16 0.38
C LEU A 122 4.77 20.98 1.60
N PRO A 123 5.47 20.89 2.74
CA PRO A 123 5.29 21.83 3.83
C PRO A 123 5.44 23.27 3.34
N GLY A 124 4.62 24.17 3.84
CA GLY A 124 4.60 25.58 3.41
C GLY A 124 5.95 26.28 3.60
N LYS A 125 6.19 27.29 2.77
CA LYS A 125 7.36 28.17 2.91
C LYS A 125 7.24 29.00 4.18
N VAL A 126 8.34 29.07 4.93
CA VAL A 126 8.47 29.89 6.13
C VAL A 126 9.48 31.00 5.83
N PHE A 127 9.05 32.23 6.00
CA PHE A 127 9.89 33.41 5.70
C PHE A 127 10.58 33.96 6.96
N THR A 128 9.99 33.74 8.12
CA THR A 128 10.52 34.19 9.42
C THR A 128 10.90 32.99 10.27
N ASN A 129 11.94 33.12 11.09
CA ASN A 129 12.42 32.08 12.01
C ASN A 129 12.68 30.71 11.34
N ARG A 130 13.03 30.72 10.05
CA ARG A 130 13.22 29.48 9.25
C ARG A 130 14.32 28.56 9.76
N PHE A 131 15.16 29.02 10.65
CA PHE A 131 16.24 28.25 11.29
C PHE A 131 15.92 27.91 12.76
N SER A 132 14.72 28.19 13.23
CA SER A 132 14.28 27.72 14.55
C SER A 132 14.09 26.19 14.53
N ASP A 133 14.33 25.56 15.67
CA ASP A 133 14.21 24.10 15.81
C ASP A 133 12.80 23.61 15.47
N ASP A 134 11.76 24.35 15.84
CA ASP A 134 10.37 24.01 15.55
C ASP A 134 10.08 24.01 14.05
N VAL A 135 10.59 24.99 13.31
CA VAL A 135 10.44 25.09 11.85
C VAL A 135 11.20 23.96 11.16
N ILE A 136 12.44 23.71 11.57
CA ILE A 136 13.30 22.65 11.03
C ILE A 136 12.64 21.28 11.24
N GLU A 137 12.15 21.00 12.45
CA GLU A 137 11.49 19.73 12.75
C GLU A 137 10.14 19.59 12.05
N GLY A 138 9.35 20.64 12.00
CA GLY A 138 8.08 20.63 11.24
C GLY A 138 8.30 20.36 9.75
N ARG A 139 9.32 20.96 9.15
CA ARG A 139 9.73 20.66 7.77
C ARG A 139 10.21 19.23 7.61
N ARG A 140 11.07 18.76 8.50
CA ARG A 140 11.55 17.38 8.48
C ARG A 140 10.39 16.39 8.40
N ALA A 141 9.44 16.52 9.31
CA ALA A 141 8.27 15.64 9.37
C ALA A 141 7.40 15.74 8.11
N GLY A 142 7.19 16.97 7.60
CA GLY A 142 6.42 17.20 6.38
C GLY A 142 7.11 16.67 5.11
N LEU A 143 8.43 16.81 5.02
CA LEU A 143 9.23 16.26 3.92
C LEU A 143 9.26 14.73 3.94
N GLU A 144 9.33 14.14 5.13
CA GLU A 144 9.25 12.69 5.30
C GLU A 144 7.89 12.14 4.85
N LYS A 145 6.81 12.79 5.28
CA LYS A 145 5.45 12.43 4.85
C LYS A 145 5.30 12.52 3.34
N PHE A 146 5.78 13.60 2.73
CA PHE A 146 5.78 13.78 1.28
C PHE A 146 6.52 12.65 0.57
N LEU A 147 7.77 12.37 0.99
CA LEU A 147 8.56 11.30 0.39
C LEU A 147 7.92 9.93 0.54
N LYS A 148 7.39 9.59 1.70
CA LYS A 148 6.72 8.29 1.92
C LYS A 148 5.57 8.09 0.94
N ILE A 149 4.83 9.14 0.62
CA ILE A 149 3.73 9.08 -0.35
C ILE A 149 4.26 8.89 -1.77
N VAL A 150 5.19 9.72 -2.24
CA VAL A 150 5.64 9.67 -3.63
C VAL A 150 6.51 8.46 -3.92
N VAL A 151 7.38 8.08 -3.01
CA VAL A 151 8.26 6.91 -3.15
C VAL A 151 7.45 5.60 -3.08
N GLY A 152 6.39 5.57 -2.29
CA GLY A 152 5.47 4.43 -2.20
C GLY A 152 4.47 4.32 -3.34
N HIS A 153 4.40 5.29 -4.24
CA HIS A 153 3.40 5.29 -5.32
C HIS A 153 3.86 4.42 -6.51
N PRO A 154 3.13 3.33 -6.85
CA PRO A 154 3.56 2.38 -7.88
C PRO A 154 3.81 3.01 -9.25
N LEU A 155 2.97 3.94 -9.69
CA LEU A 155 3.13 4.60 -10.99
C LEU A 155 4.34 5.54 -11.03
N LEU A 156 4.73 6.13 -9.91
CA LEU A 156 5.93 6.94 -9.82
C LEU A 156 7.19 6.06 -9.77
N GLN A 157 7.14 4.94 -9.08
CA GLN A 157 8.25 3.98 -9.04
C GLN A 157 8.62 3.46 -10.44
N THR A 158 7.62 3.16 -11.25
CA THR A 158 7.83 2.60 -12.60
C THR A 158 8.00 3.67 -13.68
N GLY A 159 7.37 4.82 -13.53
CA GLY A 159 7.29 5.84 -14.57
C GLY A 159 8.24 7.02 -14.39
N SER A 160 8.72 7.29 -13.19
CA SER A 160 9.59 8.44 -12.92
C SER A 160 11.07 8.05 -12.83
N LYS A 161 11.87 8.66 -13.66
CA LYS A 161 13.34 8.51 -13.60
C LYS A 161 13.95 9.35 -12.49
N VAL A 162 13.38 10.50 -12.21
CA VAL A 162 13.89 11.43 -11.20
C VAL A 162 13.69 10.89 -9.77
N LEU A 163 12.67 10.08 -9.53
CA LEU A 163 12.35 9.56 -8.19
C LEU A 163 13.53 8.82 -7.55
N ALA A 164 14.04 7.80 -8.23
CA ALA A 164 15.15 7.01 -7.74
C ALA A 164 16.44 7.84 -7.63
N ALA A 165 16.70 8.72 -8.59
CA ALA A 165 17.86 9.60 -8.57
C ALA A 165 17.81 10.59 -7.39
N PHE A 166 16.68 11.21 -7.14
CA PHE A 166 16.51 12.14 -6.02
C PHE A 166 16.77 11.47 -4.66
N VAL A 167 16.28 10.26 -4.51
CA VAL A 167 16.35 9.52 -3.24
C VAL A 167 17.72 8.86 -3.01
N GLN A 168 18.43 8.47 -4.08
CA GLN A 168 19.61 7.62 -3.97
C GLN A 168 20.90 8.20 -4.53
N ASP A 169 20.84 9.17 -5.45
CA ASP A 169 22.04 9.73 -6.09
C ASP A 169 22.60 10.90 -5.28
N PRO A 170 23.79 10.79 -4.71
CA PRO A 170 24.43 11.91 -4.00
C PRO A 170 24.76 13.09 -4.92
N ASN A 171 24.91 12.86 -6.22
CA ASN A 171 25.25 13.87 -7.22
C ASN A 171 24.03 14.39 -8.00
N TRP A 172 22.84 14.18 -7.46
CA TRP A 172 21.61 14.66 -8.10
C TRP A 172 21.68 16.16 -8.36
N ASP A 173 21.46 16.54 -9.61
CA ASP A 173 21.38 17.94 -10.06
C ASP A 173 20.00 18.21 -10.64
N ARG A 174 19.34 19.22 -10.09
CA ARG A 174 18.03 19.70 -10.56
C ARG A 174 18.04 20.14 -12.03
N ASN A 175 19.17 20.60 -12.54
CA ASN A 175 19.29 21.10 -13.92
C ASN A 175 19.43 19.98 -14.95
N ALA A 176 19.58 18.75 -14.52
CA ALA A 176 19.69 17.59 -15.39
C ALA A 176 18.33 17.01 -15.84
N TRP A 177 17.22 17.59 -15.34
CA TRP A 177 15.85 17.10 -15.57
C TRP A 177 14.96 18.18 -16.25
#